data_43bed8d6ab9871534411c4975d2aa9dd
#
_entry.id   43bed8d6ab9871534411c4975d2aa9dd
#
_cell.length_a   1.000
_cell.length_b   1.000
_cell.length_c   1.000
_cell.angle_alpha   90.00
_cell.angle_beta   90.00
_cell.angle_gamma   90.00
#
_symmetry.space_group_name_H-M   'P 1'
#
loop_
_entity.id
_entity.type
_entity.pdbx_description
1 polymer ?
#
loop_
_entity_poly.entity_id
_entity_poly.type
_entity_poly.pdbx_seq_one_letter_code
_entity_poly.pdbx_strand_id
1 'polypeptide(L)'
;SYVADPVFKDVPDLANVGFPIVEFSKDGTFIITKPVNTGGLVSKATVTEQLLYETHDPSNYLVPDVTADMTNLELEDDGANRVIVRGGKGKKPPEKLKATICCDNGFMGEAEMSYAGPNALARAKLAGEVIRKRIETLGLQGQLRVEIIGAGSVHFSHDEESSYNLPENGDYRVRTSGIYP
;
A
#
# COMPACT_ATOMS: atom_id res chain seq x y z
N SER A 1 6.94 -5.58 3.52
CA SER A 1 7.89 -4.58 4.03
C SER A 1 8.93 -4.24 2.97
N TYR A 2 9.27 -2.96 2.80
CA TYR A 2 10.32 -2.49 1.90
C TYR A 2 11.73 -2.57 2.50
N VAL A 3 11.80 -2.74 3.81
CA VAL A 3 13.06 -2.73 4.57
C VAL A 3 13.55 -4.12 4.96
N ALA A 4 12.80 -5.15 4.65
CA ALA A 4 13.18 -6.56 4.84
C ALA A 4 13.32 -7.27 3.49
N ASP A 5 14.15 -8.29 3.42
CA ASP A 5 14.34 -9.07 2.18
C ASP A 5 13.02 -9.75 1.76
N PRO A 6 12.46 -9.42 0.59
CA PRO A 6 11.16 -9.94 0.14
C PRO A 6 11.16 -11.46 -0.14
N VAL A 7 12.31 -12.10 -0.22
CA VAL A 7 12.42 -13.56 -0.33
C VAL A 7 12.47 -14.25 1.04
N PHE A 8 12.04 -13.54 2.08
CA PHE A 8 11.82 -14.07 3.44
C PHE A 8 13.09 -14.49 4.20
N LYS A 9 14.25 -13.99 3.81
CA LYS A 9 15.49 -14.27 4.53
C LYS A 9 15.55 -13.58 5.88
N ASP A 10 15.05 -12.33 5.96
CA ASP A 10 15.13 -11.51 7.16
C ASP A 10 13.93 -11.70 8.07
N VAL A 11 12.80 -12.14 7.53
CA VAL A 11 11.55 -12.27 8.26
C VAL A 11 11.18 -13.74 8.43
N PRO A 12 11.45 -14.33 9.59
CA PRO A 12 11.16 -15.75 9.82
C PRO A 12 9.66 -16.01 9.97
N ASP A 13 9.24 -17.18 9.52
CA ASP A 13 7.91 -17.76 9.75
C ASP A 13 6.75 -16.80 9.50
N LEU A 14 6.68 -16.26 8.27
CA LEU A 14 5.62 -15.32 7.86
C LEU A 14 4.20 -15.90 7.93
N ALA A 15 4.07 -17.24 7.92
CA ALA A 15 2.77 -17.89 8.05
C ALA A 15 2.21 -17.82 9.48
N ASN A 16 3.05 -17.51 10.47
CA ASN A 16 2.70 -17.46 11.89
C ASN A 16 3.02 -16.08 12.51
N VAL A 17 2.84 -15.01 11.77
CA VAL A 17 3.07 -13.66 12.27
C VAL A 17 1.97 -13.29 13.27
N GLY A 18 2.39 -12.87 14.47
CA GLY A 18 1.49 -12.33 15.50
C GLY A 18 1.33 -10.80 15.39
N PHE A 19 0.35 -10.25 16.09
CA PHE A 19 0.24 -8.81 16.25
C PHE A 19 1.38 -8.27 17.13
N PRO A 20 1.86 -7.05 16.86
CA PRO A 20 2.87 -6.41 17.69
C PRO A 20 2.30 -6.09 19.08
N ILE A 21 3.17 -6.06 20.06
CA ILE A 21 2.87 -5.66 21.44
C ILE A 21 3.54 -4.29 21.68
N VAL A 22 2.81 -3.38 22.31
CA VAL A 22 3.34 -2.09 22.74
C VAL A 22 3.29 -2.01 24.26
N GLU A 23 4.46 -1.84 24.89
CA GLU A 23 4.63 -1.66 26.32
C GLU A 23 4.84 -0.17 26.60
N PHE A 24 3.93 0.48 27.33
CA PHE A 24 4.01 1.89 27.67
C PHE A 24 4.60 2.14 29.05
N SER A 25 5.51 3.11 29.13
CA SER A 25 6.05 3.63 30.37
C SER A 25 5.40 4.97 30.75
N LYS A 26 5.43 5.32 32.03
CA LYS A 26 4.81 6.56 32.54
C LYS A 26 5.47 7.85 32.01
N ASP A 27 6.70 7.77 31.56
CA ASP A 27 7.47 8.89 30.99
C ASP A 27 7.18 9.13 29.50
N GLY A 28 6.27 8.36 28.89
CA GLY A 28 5.94 8.45 27.47
C GLY A 28 6.87 7.65 26.56
N THR A 29 7.86 6.95 27.10
CA THR A 29 8.65 5.96 26.37
C THR A 29 7.80 4.73 26.12
N PHE A 30 7.88 4.14 24.94
CA PHE A 30 7.24 2.87 24.69
C PHE A 30 8.17 1.89 23.95
N ILE A 31 7.89 0.62 24.12
CA ILE A 31 8.67 -0.45 23.54
C ILE A 31 7.74 -1.25 22.63
N ILE A 32 8.20 -1.49 21.41
CA ILE A 32 7.50 -2.35 20.46
C ILE A 32 8.20 -3.70 20.43
N THR A 33 7.43 -4.75 20.58
CA THR A 33 7.88 -6.14 20.54
C THR A 33 6.82 -7.02 19.87
N LYS A 34 6.98 -8.32 19.93
CA LYS A 34 6.02 -9.30 19.39
C LYS A 34 5.82 -10.47 20.37
N PRO A 35 4.72 -11.23 20.23
CA PRO A 35 4.52 -12.42 21.05
C PRO A 35 5.66 -13.43 20.87
N VAL A 36 6.00 -14.12 21.93
CA VAL A 36 6.95 -15.24 21.90
C VAL A 36 6.42 -16.35 21.01
N ASN A 37 7.31 -17.08 20.36
CA ASN A 37 6.97 -18.21 19.47
C ASN A 37 6.12 -17.81 18.24
N THR A 38 6.16 -16.56 17.81
CA THR A 38 5.58 -16.11 16.54
C THR A 38 6.67 -15.74 15.55
N GLY A 39 6.34 -15.80 14.26
CA GLY A 39 7.16 -15.27 13.18
C GLY A 39 7.15 -13.75 13.14
N GLY A 40 7.65 -13.21 12.06
CA GLY A 40 7.78 -11.77 11.87
C GLY A 40 9.09 -11.20 12.40
N LEU A 41 9.32 -9.93 12.13
CA LEU A 41 10.54 -9.19 12.51
C LEU A 41 10.16 -7.83 13.09
N VAL A 42 10.59 -7.57 14.32
CA VAL A 42 10.52 -6.24 14.93
C VAL A 42 11.93 -5.68 15.04
N SER A 43 12.22 -4.64 14.27
CA SER A 43 13.49 -3.92 14.24
C SER A 43 13.24 -2.42 14.09
N LYS A 44 14.25 -1.61 14.35
CA LYS A 44 14.17 -0.18 14.09
C LYS A 44 13.63 0.12 12.68
N ALA A 45 14.10 -0.59 11.66
CA ALA A 45 13.69 -0.37 10.28
C ALA A 45 12.20 -0.69 10.06
N THR A 46 11.71 -1.86 10.51
CA THR A 46 10.32 -2.26 10.33
C THR A 46 9.34 -1.40 11.14
N VAL A 47 9.74 -0.97 12.33
CA VAL A 47 8.96 -0.05 13.17
C VAL A 47 8.90 1.35 12.53
N THR A 48 10.01 1.86 11.99
CA THR A 48 10.03 3.14 11.28
C THR A 48 9.10 3.11 10.07
N GLU A 49 9.16 2.05 9.26
CA GLU A 49 8.28 1.86 8.11
C GLU A 49 6.79 1.91 8.53
N GLN A 50 6.44 1.23 9.61
CA GLN A 50 5.06 1.21 10.09
C GLN A 50 4.59 2.55 10.68
N LEU A 51 5.46 3.28 11.37
CA LEU A 51 5.14 4.62 11.87
C LEU A 51 4.91 5.64 10.76
N LEU A 52 5.54 5.45 9.61
CA LEU A 52 5.37 6.31 8.44
C LEU A 52 4.25 5.84 7.50
N TYR A 53 3.67 4.67 7.77
CA TYR A 53 2.60 4.13 6.94
C TYR A 53 1.34 5.01 7.00
N GLU A 54 0.89 5.47 5.83
CA GLU A 54 -0.24 6.42 5.70
C GLU A 54 -0.08 7.73 6.49
N THR A 55 1.14 8.10 6.86
CA THR A 55 1.44 9.35 7.55
C THR A 55 1.87 10.40 6.52
N HIS A 56 0.95 11.30 6.15
CA HIS A 56 1.21 12.36 5.15
C HIS A 56 2.11 13.46 5.68
N ASP A 57 1.93 13.85 6.95
CA ASP A 57 2.74 14.88 7.62
C ASP A 57 3.12 14.42 9.03
N PRO A 58 4.37 13.93 9.21
CA PRO A 58 4.85 13.50 10.52
C PRO A 58 4.88 14.60 11.57
N SER A 59 4.91 15.86 11.16
CA SER A 59 4.89 17.00 12.08
C SER A 59 3.48 17.33 12.59
N ASN A 60 2.44 16.88 11.91
CA ASN A 60 1.05 17.20 12.20
C ASN A 60 0.12 16.00 11.95
N TYR A 61 0.37 14.91 12.63
CA TYR A 61 -0.53 13.75 12.56
C TYR A 61 -1.76 13.97 13.43
N LEU A 62 -2.92 14.11 12.77
CA LEU A 62 -4.16 14.53 13.41
C LEU A 62 -4.89 13.34 14.05
N VAL A 63 -5.09 13.42 15.37
CA VAL A 63 -6.00 12.56 16.13
C VAL A 63 -6.99 13.43 16.90
N PRO A 64 -8.13 12.91 17.38
CA PRO A 64 -9.20 13.75 17.92
C PRO A 64 -8.80 14.65 19.10
N ASP A 65 -7.92 14.19 19.95
CA ASP A 65 -7.53 14.82 21.22
C ASP A 65 -6.15 15.46 21.21
N VAL A 66 -5.37 15.23 20.13
CA VAL A 66 -4.01 15.80 20.01
C VAL A 66 -3.58 15.87 18.55
N THR A 67 -2.75 16.83 18.23
CA THR A 67 -1.95 16.78 16.97
C THR A 67 -0.59 16.24 17.32
N ALA A 68 -0.29 15.01 16.89
CA ALA A 68 0.99 14.38 17.19
C ALA A 68 2.10 14.90 16.29
N ASP A 69 3.25 15.16 16.89
CA ASP A 69 4.50 15.50 16.21
C ASP A 69 5.49 14.36 16.39
N MET A 70 5.76 13.68 15.30
CA MET A 70 6.65 12.52 15.23
C MET A 70 8.03 12.83 14.63
N THR A 71 8.32 14.11 14.34
CA THR A 71 9.58 14.52 13.68
C THR A 71 10.83 14.29 14.52
N ASN A 72 10.68 14.20 15.85
CA ASN A 72 11.78 13.97 16.78
C ASN A 72 11.72 12.58 17.44
N LEU A 73 11.04 11.61 16.81
CA LEU A 73 11.07 10.24 17.28
C LEU A 73 12.47 9.67 17.18
N GLU A 74 12.92 9.07 18.27
CA GLU A 74 14.15 8.31 18.37
C GLU A 74 13.81 6.84 18.54
N LEU A 75 14.34 6.00 17.66
CA LEU A 75 14.15 4.56 17.69
C LEU A 75 15.49 3.87 17.90
N GLU A 76 15.52 2.92 18.82
CA GLU A 76 16.69 2.15 19.19
C GLU A 76 16.34 0.67 19.32
N ASP A 77 17.13 -0.20 18.68
CA ASP A 77 16.99 -1.64 18.88
C ASP A 77 17.46 -2.04 20.28
N ASP A 78 16.60 -2.67 21.06
CA ASP A 78 16.82 -3.14 22.42
C ASP A 78 16.82 -4.67 22.50
N GLY A 79 17.71 -5.30 21.73
CA GLY A 79 17.77 -6.74 21.57
C GLY A 79 16.87 -7.29 20.44
N ALA A 80 16.72 -8.58 20.39
CA ALA A 80 15.99 -9.25 19.33
C ALA A 80 14.49 -8.98 19.40
N ASN A 81 13.91 -8.48 18.31
CA ASN A 81 12.49 -8.16 18.21
C ASN A 81 11.97 -7.22 19.28
N ARG A 82 12.78 -6.23 19.63
CA ARG A 82 12.44 -5.25 20.66
C ARG A 82 13.00 -3.88 20.26
N VAL A 83 12.16 -2.86 20.19
CA VAL A 83 12.52 -1.51 19.77
C VAL A 83 11.99 -0.49 20.78
N ILE A 84 12.85 0.32 21.31
CA ILE A 84 12.48 1.45 22.17
C ILE A 84 12.17 2.65 21.28
N VAL A 85 11.06 3.35 21.57
CA VAL A 85 10.64 4.57 20.88
C VAL A 85 10.43 5.69 21.89
N ARG A 86 11.03 6.86 21.60
CA ARG A 86 10.99 8.07 22.45
C ARG A 86 10.79 9.33 21.61
N GLY A 87 10.51 10.44 22.24
CA GLY A 87 10.59 11.77 21.63
C GLY A 87 9.34 12.25 20.92
N GLY A 88 8.25 11.49 20.96
CA GLY A 88 6.96 11.96 20.45
C GLY A 88 6.43 13.16 21.24
N LYS A 89 5.83 14.14 20.55
CA LYS A 89 5.27 15.35 21.16
C LYS A 89 3.81 15.50 20.75
N GLY A 90 3.01 16.02 21.69
CA GLY A 90 1.63 16.43 21.45
C GLY A 90 1.53 17.95 21.31
N LYS A 91 0.83 18.41 20.29
CA LYS A 91 0.39 19.79 20.12
C LYS A 91 -1.10 19.91 20.49
N LYS A 92 -1.66 21.12 20.43
CA LYS A 92 -3.10 21.34 20.64
C LYS A 92 -3.92 20.42 19.73
N PRO A 93 -5.07 19.93 20.19
CA PRO A 93 -5.99 19.18 19.34
C PRO A 93 -6.38 20.00 18.10
N PRO A 94 -6.71 19.35 16.98
CA PRO A 94 -7.17 20.05 15.80
C PRO A 94 -8.52 20.74 16.09
N GLU A 95 -8.74 21.89 15.45
CA GLU A 95 -10.03 22.62 15.57
C GLU A 95 -11.20 21.85 14.94
N LYS A 96 -10.90 20.97 13.99
CA LYS A 96 -11.88 20.14 13.29
C LYS A 96 -11.52 18.68 13.40
N LEU A 97 -12.50 17.85 13.63
CA LEU A 97 -12.33 16.41 13.64
C LEU A 97 -12.22 15.85 12.22
N LYS A 98 -11.38 14.85 12.04
CA LYS A 98 -11.36 14.04 10.82
C LYS A 98 -12.61 13.16 10.81
N ALA A 99 -13.35 13.19 9.71
CA ALA A 99 -14.53 12.36 9.52
C ALA A 99 -14.39 11.52 8.25
N THR A 100 -14.83 10.27 8.31
CA THR A 100 -15.03 9.46 7.13
C THR A 100 -16.42 9.74 6.57
N ILE A 101 -16.48 10.11 5.31
CA ILE A 101 -17.73 10.41 4.62
C ILE A 101 -17.93 9.38 3.51
N CYS A 102 -19.08 8.71 3.54
CA CYS A 102 -19.52 7.85 2.45
C CYS A 102 -20.46 8.64 1.54
N CYS A 103 -20.12 8.72 0.25
CA CYS A 103 -20.93 9.38 -0.76
C CYS A 103 -21.41 8.36 -1.78
N ASP A 104 -22.65 8.48 -2.24
CA ASP A 104 -23.09 7.78 -3.42
C ASP A 104 -22.41 8.42 -4.64
N ASN A 105 -21.66 7.62 -5.37
CA ASN A 105 -20.88 8.07 -6.52
C ASN A 105 -21.14 7.22 -7.77
N GLY A 106 -22.31 6.62 -7.86
CA GLY A 106 -22.73 5.76 -8.97
C GLY A 106 -22.25 4.32 -8.84
N PHE A 107 -22.09 3.68 -9.98
CA PHE A 107 -21.76 2.26 -10.06
C PHE A 107 -20.32 2.06 -10.57
N MET A 108 -19.62 1.09 -10.00
CA MET A 108 -18.33 0.64 -10.52
C MET A 108 -18.49 -0.70 -11.22
N GLY A 109 -18.14 -0.75 -12.50
CA GLY A 109 -18.06 -2.00 -13.26
C GLY A 109 -16.60 -2.45 -13.37
N GLU A 110 -16.35 -3.74 -13.16
CA GLU A 110 -15.03 -4.35 -13.35
C GLU A 110 -15.12 -5.58 -14.23
N ALA A 111 -14.09 -5.79 -15.07
CA ALA A 111 -13.94 -7.02 -15.85
C ALA A 111 -12.47 -7.37 -16.04
N GLU A 112 -12.17 -8.65 -16.14
CA GLU A 112 -10.83 -9.16 -16.40
C GLU A 112 -10.83 -10.18 -17.55
N MET A 113 -9.75 -10.14 -18.35
CA MET A 113 -9.44 -11.14 -19.38
C MET A 113 -7.97 -11.55 -19.29
N SER A 114 -7.70 -12.85 -19.36
CA SER A 114 -6.35 -13.42 -19.26
C SER A 114 -5.79 -13.76 -20.64
N TYR A 115 -4.50 -13.51 -20.83
CA TYR A 115 -3.73 -13.84 -22.03
C TYR A 115 -2.47 -14.58 -21.65
N ALA A 116 -2.23 -15.72 -22.27
CA ALA A 116 -1.04 -16.54 -22.08
C ALA A 116 -0.50 -17.07 -23.43
N GLY A 117 0.75 -17.53 -23.45
CA GLY A 117 1.40 -18.10 -24.60
C GLY A 117 1.90 -17.04 -25.61
N PRO A 118 2.04 -17.40 -26.90
CA PRO A 118 2.68 -16.54 -27.90
C PRO A 118 2.01 -15.17 -28.02
N ASN A 119 2.82 -14.11 -27.99
CA ASN A 119 2.39 -12.71 -28.11
C ASN A 119 1.35 -12.29 -27.06
N ALA A 120 1.38 -12.88 -25.86
CA ALA A 120 0.39 -12.61 -24.81
C ALA A 120 0.31 -11.11 -24.45
N LEU A 121 1.45 -10.44 -24.31
CA LEU A 121 1.50 -9.01 -24.02
C LEU A 121 0.86 -8.17 -25.13
N ALA A 122 1.21 -8.43 -26.40
CA ALA A 122 0.64 -7.70 -27.53
C ALA A 122 -0.88 -7.90 -27.64
N ARG A 123 -1.36 -9.12 -27.40
CA ARG A 123 -2.79 -9.42 -27.38
C ARG A 123 -3.52 -8.74 -26.21
N ALA A 124 -2.90 -8.67 -25.05
CA ALA A 124 -3.45 -7.96 -23.89
C ALA A 124 -3.57 -6.45 -24.18
N LYS A 125 -2.52 -5.84 -24.77
CA LYS A 125 -2.56 -4.42 -25.19
C LYS A 125 -3.69 -4.18 -26.20
N LEU A 126 -3.78 -4.99 -27.23
CA LEU A 126 -4.85 -4.89 -28.23
C LEU A 126 -6.24 -5.02 -27.62
N ALA A 127 -6.42 -5.94 -26.66
CA ALA A 127 -7.70 -6.08 -25.97
C ALA A 127 -8.11 -4.81 -25.23
N GLY A 128 -7.17 -4.17 -24.54
CA GLY A 128 -7.40 -2.88 -23.88
C GLY A 128 -7.86 -1.79 -24.85
N GLU A 129 -7.21 -1.68 -26.00
CA GLU A 129 -7.58 -0.74 -27.06
C GLU A 129 -8.99 -1.03 -27.62
N VAL A 130 -9.28 -2.29 -27.88
CA VAL A 130 -10.61 -2.72 -28.38
C VAL A 130 -11.72 -2.37 -27.39
N ILE A 131 -11.47 -2.59 -26.08
CA ILE A 131 -12.44 -2.24 -25.03
C ILE A 131 -12.68 -0.74 -25.01
N ARG A 132 -11.64 0.09 -25.00
CA ARG A 132 -11.77 1.56 -25.06
C ARG A 132 -12.65 1.99 -26.23
N LYS A 133 -12.31 1.51 -27.42
CA LYS A 133 -13.04 1.85 -28.64
C LYS A 133 -14.51 1.39 -28.61
N ARG A 134 -14.78 0.23 -28.01
CA ARG A 134 -16.17 -0.26 -27.86
C ARG A 134 -16.97 0.59 -26.88
N ILE A 135 -16.42 0.98 -25.76
CA ILE A 135 -17.04 1.86 -24.78
C ILE A 135 -17.38 3.22 -25.40
N GLU A 136 -16.43 3.81 -26.14
CA GLU A 136 -16.66 5.04 -26.91
C GLU A 136 -17.78 4.89 -27.94
N THR A 137 -17.74 3.82 -28.74
CA THR A 137 -18.76 3.56 -29.79
C THR A 137 -20.15 3.35 -29.20
N LEU A 138 -20.26 2.77 -28.02
CA LEU A 138 -21.52 2.58 -27.31
C LEU A 138 -22.02 3.87 -26.65
N GLY A 139 -21.22 4.92 -26.63
CA GLY A 139 -21.59 6.21 -26.01
C GLY A 139 -21.76 6.13 -24.49
N LEU A 140 -21.12 5.15 -23.85
CA LEU A 140 -21.21 4.99 -22.39
C LEU A 140 -20.48 6.14 -21.72
N GLN A 141 -21.19 6.84 -20.85
CA GLN A 141 -20.63 7.92 -20.05
C GLN A 141 -19.97 7.34 -18.82
N GLY A 142 -18.74 7.75 -18.52
CA GLY A 142 -18.02 7.30 -17.34
C GLY A 142 -16.50 7.39 -17.51
N GLN A 143 -15.78 7.16 -16.42
CA GLN A 143 -14.32 7.05 -16.46
C GLN A 143 -13.93 5.59 -16.62
N LEU A 144 -13.25 5.27 -17.71
CA LEU A 144 -12.72 3.93 -17.97
C LEU A 144 -11.21 3.90 -17.66
N ARG A 145 -10.81 3.01 -16.76
CA ARG A 145 -9.41 2.66 -16.51
C ARG A 145 -9.15 1.27 -17.11
N VAL A 146 -8.06 1.14 -17.85
CA VAL A 146 -7.60 -0.13 -18.41
C VAL A 146 -6.18 -0.37 -17.93
N GLU A 147 -5.94 -1.50 -17.32
CA GLU A 147 -4.64 -1.89 -16.77
C GLU A 147 -4.23 -3.26 -17.32
N ILE A 148 -2.93 -3.42 -17.58
CA ILE A 148 -2.37 -4.73 -17.95
C ILE A 148 -1.57 -5.24 -16.76
N ILE A 149 -2.19 -6.11 -15.96
CA ILE A 149 -1.57 -6.73 -14.80
C ILE A 149 -0.46 -7.67 -15.29
N GLY A 150 0.73 -7.52 -14.71
CA GLY A 150 1.96 -8.19 -15.17
C GLY A 150 2.84 -7.31 -16.05
N ALA A 151 2.34 -6.18 -16.54
CA ALA A 151 3.07 -5.24 -17.39
C ALA A 151 3.36 -3.88 -16.73
N GLY A 152 3.60 -3.87 -15.40
CA GLY A 152 3.94 -2.65 -14.67
C GLY A 152 2.76 -1.81 -14.22
N SER A 153 1.55 -2.36 -14.18
CA SER A 153 0.30 -1.65 -13.82
C SER A 153 0.30 -0.96 -12.43
N VAL A 154 1.24 -1.32 -11.56
CA VAL A 154 1.42 -0.67 -10.25
C VAL A 154 2.25 0.62 -10.36
N HIS A 155 3.14 0.72 -11.33
CA HIS A 155 4.13 1.79 -11.46
C HIS A 155 3.86 2.75 -12.62
N PHE A 156 3.12 2.30 -13.64
CA PHE A 156 2.94 3.05 -14.88
C PHE A 156 1.47 3.24 -15.20
N SER A 157 1.14 4.41 -15.72
CA SER A 157 -0.12 4.60 -16.43
C SER A 157 -0.10 3.78 -17.73
N HIS A 158 -1.28 3.48 -18.26
CA HIS A 158 -1.42 2.72 -19.51
C HIS A 158 -0.64 3.32 -20.70
N ASP A 159 -0.42 4.63 -20.67
CA ASP A 159 0.17 5.40 -21.78
C ASP A 159 1.69 5.59 -21.62
N GLU A 160 2.29 5.13 -20.51
CA GLU A 160 3.75 5.17 -20.31
C GLU A 160 4.40 3.89 -20.80
N GLU A 161 5.37 4.01 -21.70
CA GLU A 161 6.21 2.86 -22.09
C GLU A 161 7.04 2.39 -20.90
N SER A 162 6.77 1.17 -20.47
CA SER A 162 7.58 0.52 -19.44
C SER A 162 9.00 0.31 -19.94
N SER A 163 9.97 0.83 -19.21
CA SER A 163 11.40 0.56 -19.45
C SER A 163 11.83 -0.87 -19.08
N TYR A 164 10.91 -1.67 -18.55
CA TYR A 164 11.17 -3.07 -18.21
C TYR A 164 11.07 -3.98 -19.44
N ASN A 165 12.03 -4.87 -19.59
CA ASN A 165 11.97 -5.96 -20.57
C ASN A 165 10.89 -6.97 -20.12
N LEU A 166 9.67 -6.76 -20.57
CA LEU A 166 8.56 -7.66 -20.27
C LEU A 166 8.61 -8.86 -21.23
N PRO A 167 8.44 -10.09 -20.75
CA PRO A 167 8.44 -11.27 -21.59
C PRO A 167 7.22 -11.26 -22.54
N GLU A 168 7.45 -11.43 -23.84
CA GLU A 168 6.36 -11.46 -24.83
C GLU A 168 5.36 -12.61 -24.60
N ASN A 169 5.84 -13.70 -24.01
CA ASN A 169 5.10 -14.94 -23.79
C ASN A 169 4.72 -15.15 -22.32
N GLY A 170 4.64 -14.09 -21.53
CA GLY A 170 4.24 -14.15 -20.12
C GLY A 170 2.73 -14.38 -19.95
N ASP A 171 2.31 -14.40 -18.71
CA ASP A 171 0.91 -14.42 -18.32
C ASP A 171 0.47 -13.00 -17.96
N TYR A 172 -0.50 -12.47 -18.71
CA TYR A 172 -1.01 -11.12 -18.53
C TYR A 172 -2.52 -11.11 -18.35
N ARG A 173 -3.02 -10.19 -17.53
CA ARG A 173 -4.45 -9.92 -17.40
C ARG A 173 -4.76 -8.47 -17.74
N VAL A 174 -5.76 -8.28 -18.58
CA VAL A 174 -6.37 -6.96 -18.81
C VAL A 174 -7.48 -6.80 -17.80
N ARG A 175 -7.31 -5.83 -16.90
CA ARG A 175 -8.36 -5.40 -15.97
C ARG A 175 -8.93 -4.08 -16.45
N THR A 176 -10.23 -4.01 -16.51
CA THR A 176 -10.96 -2.78 -16.78
C THR A 176 -11.81 -2.42 -15.57
N SER A 177 -11.78 -1.17 -15.18
CA SER A 177 -12.68 -0.62 -14.18
C SER A 177 -13.26 0.69 -14.68
N GLY A 178 -14.52 0.95 -14.37
CA GLY A 178 -15.19 2.17 -14.77
C GLY A 178 -16.21 2.62 -13.73
N ILE A 179 -16.30 3.93 -13.51
CA ILE A 179 -17.31 4.55 -12.66
C ILE A 179 -18.36 5.16 -13.59
N TYR A 180 -19.59 4.73 -13.40
CA TYR A 180 -20.77 5.17 -14.16
C TYR A 180 -21.74 5.89 -13.22
N PRO A 181 -22.28 7.05 -13.62
CA PRO A 181 -23.25 7.80 -12.82
C PRO A 181 -24.55 7.06 -12.58
#